data_647d56d4294d36c1a8801ac7e8f12a64
#
_entry.id   647d56d4294d36c1a8801ac7e8f12a64
#
_cell.length_a   1.000
_cell.length_b   1.000
_cell.length_c   1.000
_cell.angle_alpha   90.00
_cell.angle_beta   90.00
_cell.angle_gamma   90.00
#
_symmetry.space_group_name_H-M   'P 1'
#
loop_
_entity.id
_entity.type
_entity.pdbx_description
1 polymer ?
#
loop_
_entity_poly.entity_id
_entity_poly.type
_entity_poly.pdbx_seq_one_letter_code
_entity_poly.pdbx_strand_id
1 'polypeptide(L)'
;MKQNLNLNWLRTFEAAARHLSFTAASHELGLTQTAVSQHIKGLETKLGQNLFIRRAKSLQLTDIGQAYLISVRDALEHITFSTSGLFGPEQETTIVVRASAAMIIWLSPKLSNFQNEHPQTVIKFETSLWQNKLEKHPVDVEILLAAQTQSDPTMVKLSNERIVPVCGLQTSRQIQTPADLIQLDAIHVLGFDDHWARYLCANGLPADKISPRIVVDTSVAACELAAAENGCAIMFERFAKQAIAVGRPIIIVGDPVANGQSHYVVQRNTAPTEKRASTA
;
A
#
# COMPACT_ATOMS: atom_id res chain seq x y z
N MET A 1 24.66 -13.35 14.05
CA MET A 1 25.41 -12.18 14.56
C MET A 1 24.57 -10.93 14.34
N LYS A 2 24.19 -10.17 15.40
CA LYS A 2 23.56 -8.85 15.23
C LYS A 2 24.64 -7.89 14.66
N GLN A 3 24.53 -7.54 13.39
CA GLN A 3 25.37 -6.50 12.80
C GLN A 3 24.96 -5.16 13.43
N ASN A 4 25.84 -4.60 14.25
CA ASN A 4 25.62 -3.29 14.85
C ASN A 4 25.97 -2.22 13.79
N LEU A 5 24.98 -1.81 12.99
CA LEU A 5 25.12 -0.78 11.96
C LEU A 5 25.03 0.61 12.58
N ASN A 6 25.93 1.51 12.15
CA ASN A 6 25.92 2.90 12.62
C ASN A 6 24.84 3.70 11.86
N LEU A 7 23.90 4.31 12.60
CA LEU A 7 22.80 5.08 12.03
C LEU A 7 23.30 6.27 11.18
N ASN A 8 24.39 6.93 11.60
CA ASN A 8 24.97 8.02 10.84
C ASN A 8 25.52 7.57 9.48
N TRP A 9 26.03 6.33 9.39
CA TRP A 9 26.47 5.77 8.12
C TRP A 9 25.30 5.52 7.18
N LEU A 10 24.15 5.06 7.70
CA LEU A 10 22.94 4.86 6.93
C LEU A 10 22.37 6.19 6.43
N ARG A 11 22.30 7.23 7.29
CA ARG A 11 21.89 8.58 6.88
C ARG A 11 22.83 9.14 5.79
N THR A 12 24.14 8.95 5.95
CA THR A 12 25.12 9.40 4.96
C THR A 12 24.97 8.64 3.63
N PHE A 13 24.68 7.34 3.70
CA PHE A 13 24.44 6.53 2.51
C PHE A 13 23.16 6.99 1.77
N GLU A 14 22.06 7.23 2.49
CA GLU A 14 20.81 7.73 1.90
C GLU A 14 21.01 9.06 1.19
N ALA A 15 21.60 10.04 1.86
CA ALA A 15 21.88 11.36 1.28
C ALA A 15 22.80 11.28 0.06
N ALA A 16 23.88 10.50 0.14
CA ALA A 16 24.81 10.30 -0.97
C ALA A 16 24.16 9.60 -2.17
N ALA A 17 23.26 8.67 -1.91
CA ALA A 17 22.51 7.94 -2.94
C ALA A 17 21.48 8.84 -3.64
N ARG A 18 20.77 9.68 -2.90
CA ARG A 18 19.78 10.61 -3.43
C ARG A 18 20.40 11.70 -4.29
N HIS A 19 21.54 12.24 -3.86
CA HIS A 19 22.25 13.27 -4.61
C HIS A 19 23.18 12.71 -5.70
N LEU A 20 23.52 11.44 -5.66
CA LEU A 20 24.59 10.84 -6.47
C LEU A 20 25.91 11.66 -6.40
N SER A 21 26.17 12.27 -5.23
CA SER A 21 27.28 13.19 -4.99
C SER A 21 27.66 13.23 -3.51
N PHE A 22 28.91 12.88 -3.20
CA PHE A 22 29.43 13.00 -1.84
C PHE A 22 29.57 14.44 -1.38
N THR A 23 29.84 15.36 -2.29
CA THR A 23 29.92 16.79 -2.00
C THR A 23 28.54 17.35 -1.64
N ALA A 24 27.50 17.06 -2.42
CA ALA A 24 26.16 17.50 -2.11
C ALA A 24 25.64 16.90 -0.78
N ALA A 25 25.89 15.61 -0.55
CA ALA A 25 25.54 14.95 0.71
C ALA A 25 26.29 15.57 1.92
N SER A 26 27.56 15.98 1.75
CA SER A 26 28.31 16.63 2.82
C SER A 26 27.71 18.00 3.21
N HIS A 27 27.30 18.79 2.23
CA HIS A 27 26.62 20.07 2.47
C HIS A 27 25.28 19.87 3.20
N GLU A 28 24.44 18.92 2.76
CA GLU A 28 23.16 18.66 3.40
C GLU A 28 23.31 18.19 4.86
N LEU A 29 24.30 17.33 5.12
CA LEU A 29 24.48 16.72 6.44
C LEU A 29 25.35 17.56 7.39
N GLY A 30 25.89 18.69 6.92
CA GLY A 30 26.83 19.49 7.71
C GLY A 30 28.16 18.74 8.01
N LEU A 31 28.58 17.85 7.11
CA LEU A 31 29.78 17.04 7.24
C LEU A 31 30.87 17.49 6.24
N THR A 32 32.11 17.09 6.46
CA THR A 32 33.14 17.20 5.43
C THR A 32 32.98 16.08 4.39
N GLN A 33 33.41 16.31 3.16
CA GLN A 33 33.39 15.28 2.11
C GLN A 33 34.25 14.05 2.51
N THR A 34 35.32 14.26 3.26
CA THR A 34 36.15 13.18 3.80
C THR A 34 35.38 12.34 4.80
N ALA A 35 34.59 12.95 5.70
CA ALA A 35 33.74 12.22 6.64
C ALA A 35 32.65 11.40 5.92
N VAL A 36 31.99 12.00 4.92
CA VAL A 36 31.03 11.25 4.07
C VAL A 36 31.71 10.04 3.44
N SER A 37 32.89 10.22 2.83
CA SER A 37 33.64 9.12 2.20
C SER A 37 34.03 8.02 3.20
N GLN A 38 34.40 8.41 4.44
CA GLN A 38 34.74 7.46 5.52
C GLN A 38 33.51 6.70 6.00
N HIS A 39 32.36 7.38 6.17
CA HIS A 39 31.09 6.74 6.55
C HIS A 39 30.68 5.68 5.52
N ILE A 40 30.71 6.04 4.23
CA ILE A 40 30.38 5.09 3.14
C ILE A 40 31.34 3.92 3.14
N LYS A 41 32.66 4.17 3.21
CA LYS A 41 33.67 3.10 3.27
C LYS A 41 33.47 2.19 4.49
N GLY A 42 33.16 2.77 5.64
CA GLY A 42 32.85 2.00 6.86
C GLY A 42 31.61 1.12 6.69
N LEU A 43 30.55 1.64 6.08
CA LEU A 43 29.33 0.89 5.78
C LEU A 43 29.61 -0.26 4.80
N GLU A 44 30.27 0.03 3.66
CA GLU A 44 30.65 -0.95 2.64
C GLU A 44 31.53 -2.06 3.23
N THR A 45 32.51 -1.69 4.06
CA THR A 45 33.38 -2.66 4.76
C THR A 45 32.56 -3.55 5.70
N LYS A 46 31.61 -2.97 6.44
CA LYS A 46 30.76 -3.71 7.38
C LYS A 46 29.81 -4.68 6.68
N LEU A 47 29.30 -4.27 5.51
CA LEU A 47 28.40 -5.09 4.70
C LEU A 47 29.16 -6.10 3.81
N GLY A 48 30.45 -5.92 3.60
CA GLY A 48 31.27 -6.74 2.69
C GLY A 48 30.93 -6.52 1.21
N GLN A 49 30.26 -5.43 0.87
CA GLN A 49 29.78 -5.12 -0.48
C GLN A 49 29.93 -3.63 -0.77
N ASN A 50 30.30 -3.30 -2.01
CA ASN A 50 30.31 -1.92 -2.46
C ASN A 50 28.87 -1.48 -2.80
N LEU A 51 28.46 -0.33 -2.28
CA LEU A 51 27.15 0.27 -2.55
C LEU A 51 27.21 1.29 -3.68
N PHE A 52 28.41 1.83 -3.97
CA PHE A 52 28.65 2.80 -5.02
C PHE A 52 29.71 2.36 -6.02
N ILE A 53 29.50 2.74 -7.28
CA ILE A 53 30.48 2.72 -8.35
C ILE A 53 31.03 4.14 -8.48
N ARG A 54 32.33 4.31 -8.21
CA ARG A 54 33.03 5.59 -8.32
C ARG A 54 33.71 5.70 -9.68
N ARG A 55 33.26 6.61 -10.52
CA ARG A 55 33.91 6.95 -11.79
C ARG A 55 34.53 8.34 -11.72
N ALA A 56 35.45 8.67 -12.59
CA ALA A 56 36.19 9.94 -12.55
C ALA A 56 35.28 11.19 -12.53
N LYS A 57 34.05 11.12 -13.09
CA LYS A 57 33.12 12.25 -13.17
C LYS A 57 31.70 11.92 -12.70
N SER A 58 31.46 10.74 -12.13
CA SER A 58 30.11 10.34 -11.69
C SER A 58 30.16 9.36 -10.53
N LEU A 59 29.16 9.46 -9.68
CA LEU A 59 28.84 8.50 -8.63
C LEU A 59 27.56 7.77 -9.06
N GLN A 60 27.56 6.45 -8.99
CA GLN A 60 26.40 5.61 -9.31
C GLN A 60 26.21 4.58 -8.21
N LEU A 61 24.97 4.12 -8.00
CA LEU A 61 24.72 2.97 -7.13
C LEU A 61 25.06 1.67 -7.84
N THR A 62 25.52 0.68 -7.07
CA THR A 62 25.50 -0.72 -7.51
C THR A 62 24.06 -1.25 -7.44
N ASP A 63 23.75 -2.41 -8.07
CA ASP A 63 22.44 -3.06 -7.96
C ASP A 63 22.12 -3.37 -6.49
N ILE A 64 23.09 -3.81 -5.70
CA ILE A 64 22.97 -4.04 -4.26
C ILE A 64 22.71 -2.72 -3.53
N GLY A 65 23.44 -1.64 -3.89
CA GLY A 65 23.22 -0.31 -3.34
C GLY A 65 21.82 0.21 -3.61
N GLN A 66 21.29 -0.02 -4.81
CA GLN A 66 19.95 0.39 -5.18
C GLN A 66 18.87 -0.39 -4.40
N ALA A 67 19.01 -1.70 -4.30
CA ALA A 67 18.12 -2.53 -3.50
C ALA A 67 18.15 -2.16 -2.00
N TYR A 68 19.37 -1.91 -1.47
CA TYR A 68 19.54 -1.56 -0.06
C TYR A 68 19.01 -0.16 0.27
N LEU A 69 19.08 0.80 -0.68
CA LEU A 69 18.59 2.17 -0.49
C LEU A 69 17.12 2.20 -0.11
N ILE A 70 16.29 1.35 -0.71
CA ILE A 70 14.84 1.27 -0.41
C ILE A 70 14.66 0.98 1.08
N SER A 71 15.28 -0.10 1.58
CA SER A 71 15.16 -0.51 2.98
C SER A 71 15.74 0.51 3.97
N VAL A 72 16.84 1.20 3.59
CA VAL A 72 17.45 2.23 4.44
C VAL A 72 16.56 3.46 4.51
N ARG A 73 16.00 3.90 3.39
CA ARG A 73 15.08 5.04 3.34
C ARG A 73 13.85 4.80 4.21
N ASP A 74 13.19 3.66 4.03
CA ASP A 74 12.03 3.28 4.83
C ASP A 74 12.32 3.28 6.33
N ALA A 75 13.49 2.72 6.73
CA ALA A 75 13.89 2.69 8.13
C ALA A 75 14.15 4.09 8.71
N LEU A 76 14.82 4.97 7.96
CA LEU A 76 15.10 6.35 8.39
C LEU A 76 13.83 7.20 8.48
N GLU A 77 12.95 7.09 7.50
CA GLU A 77 11.65 7.75 7.51
C GLU A 77 10.83 7.30 8.72
N HIS A 78 10.82 6.00 9.00
CA HIS A 78 10.12 5.45 10.15
C HIS A 78 10.66 5.99 11.48
N ILE A 79 12.00 6.05 11.66
CA ILE A 79 12.61 6.63 12.86
C ILE A 79 12.23 8.10 13.01
N THR A 80 12.32 8.88 11.92
CA THR A 80 11.95 10.30 11.91
C THR A 80 10.49 10.49 12.30
N PHE A 81 9.61 9.71 11.69
CA PHE A 81 8.18 9.73 11.95
C PHE A 81 7.86 9.40 13.42
N SER A 82 8.42 8.31 13.94
CA SER A 82 8.20 7.89 15.35
C SER A 82 8.73 8.95 16.32
N THR A 83 9.87 9.57 16.00
CA THR A 83 10.45 10.64 16.81
C THR A 83 9.54 11.88 16.82
N SER A 84 9.04 12.30 15.65
CA SER A 84 8.12 13.44 15.55
C SER A 84 6.79 13.17 16.27
N GLY A 85 6.26 11.96 16.16
CA GLY A 85 5.00 11.58 16.82
C GLY A 85 5.10 11.48 18.35
N LEU A 86 6.29 11.11 18.87
CA LEU A 86 6.48 10.93 20.30
C LEU A 86 7.06 12.18 21.02
N PHE A 87 7.85 12.98 20.29
CA PHE A 87 8.65 14.08 20.87
C PHE A 87 8.47 15.40 20.12
N GLY A 88 7.64 15.42 19.06
CA GLY A 88 7.30 16.64 18.33
C GLY A 88 6.47 17.61 19.18
N PRO A 89 6.33 18.88 18.73
CA PRO A 89 5.47 19.84 19.42
C PRO A 89 4.04 19.31 19.48
N GLU A 90 3.35 19.55 20.61
CA GLU A 90 2.02 19.01 20.96
C GLU A 90 0.88 19.34 19.97
N GLN A 91 1.17 20.02 18.88
CA GLN A 91 0.16 20.59 17.95
C GLN A 91 -0.23 19.69 16.77
N GLU A 92 0.53 18.65 16.45
CA GLU A 92 0.20 17.78 15.31
C GLU A 92 0.09 16.31 15.74
N THR A 93 -1.13 15.82 15.80
CA THR A 93 -1.38 14.38 15.97
C THR A 93 -1.31 13.71 14.61
N THR A 94 -0.37 12.79 14.43
CA THR A 94 -0.34 11.98 13.20
C THR A 94 -0.97 10.62 13.46
N ILE A 95 -1.88 10.22 12.57
CA ILE A 95 -2.51 8.90 12.56
C ILE A 95 -2.03 8.15 11.33
N VAL A 96 -1.40 6.99 11.52
CA VAL A 96 -0.95 6.11 10.43
C VAL A 96 -2.02 5.07 10.16
N VAL A 97 -2.56 5.09 8.95
CA VAL A 97 -3.60 4.16 8.50
C VAL A 97 -3.05 3.27 7.40
N ARG A 98 -3.03 1.96 7.63
CA ARG A 98 -2.67 0.98 6.60
C ARG A 98 -3.92 0.40 5.98
N ALA A 99 -4.03 0.49 4.64
CA ALA A 99 -5.17 -0.06 3.91
C ALA A 99 -4.78 -0.35 2.44
N SER A 100 -5.60 -1.12 1.72
CA SER A 100 -5.44 -1.25 0.27
C SER A 100 -5.72 0.08 -0.44
N ALA A 101 -5.10 0.31 -1.60
CA ALA A 101 -5.34 1.52 -2.40
C ALA A 101 -6.84 1.74 -2.70
N ALA A 102 -7.58 0.67 -3.02
CA ALA A 102 -9.01 0.73 -3.27
C ALA A 102 -9.80 1.19 -2.03
N MET A 103 -9.38 0.75 -0.82
CA MET A 103 -9.99 1.17 0.44
C MET A 103 -9.71 2.65 0.73
N ILE A 104 -8.48 3.13 0.47
CA ILE A 104 -8.12 4.55 0.64
C ILE A 104 -8.96 5.43 -0.28
N ILE A 105 -9.11 5.03 -1.55
CA ILE A 105 -9.96 5.73 -2.52
C ILE A 105 -11.42 5.73 -2.06
N TRP A 106 -11.92 4.61 -1.51
CA TRP A 106 -13.28 4.53 -0.99
C TRP A 106 -13.51 5.43 0.24
N LEU A 107 -12.48 5.63 1.07
CA LEU A 107 -12.53 6.52 2.24
C LEU A 107 -12.44 8.00 1.85
N SER A 108 -11.83 8.33 0.70
CA SER A 108 -11.48 9.71 0.34
C SER A 108 -12.64 10.73 0.44
N PRO A 109 -13.91 10.43 0.07
CA PRO A 109 -15.00 11.39 0.22
C PRO A 109 -15.38 11.69 1.69
N LYS A 110 -14.94 10.84 2.62
CA LYS A 110 -15.25 10.98 4.06
C LYS A 110 -14.16 11.73 4.82
N LEU A 111 -12.97 11.87 4.22
CA LEU A 111 -11.81 12.49 4.87
C LEU A 111 -12.00 13.98 5.11
N SER A 112 -12.71 14.69 4.22
CA SER A 112 -12.96 16.13 4.37
C SER A 112 -13.70 16.45 5.68
N ASN A 113 -14.72 15.65 6.03
CA ASN A 113 -15.46 15.84 7.28
C ASN A 113 -14.55 15.60 8.49
N PHE A 114 -13.77 14.53 8.47
CA PHE A 114 -12.82 14.24 9.54
C PHE A 114 -11.77 15.35 9.70
N GLN A 115 -11.21 15.87 8.61
CA GLN A 115 -10.22 16.94 8.64
C GLN A 115 -10.81 18.27 9.16
N ASN A 116 -12.10 18.54 8.89
CA ASN A 116 -12.80 19.69 9.44
C ASN A 116 -13.00 19.59 10.96
N GLU A 117 -13.28 18.38 11.47
CA GLU A 117 -13.44 18.13 12.89
C GLU A 117 -12.09 18.06 13.65
N HIS A 118 -11.04 17.65 12.93
CA HIS A 118 -9.70 17.45 13.48
C HIS A 118 -8.62 18.16 12.64
N PRO A 119 -8.61 19.51 12.57
CA PRO A 119 -7.76 20.27 11.64
C PRO A 119 -6.26 20.14 11.91
N GLN A 120 -5.87 19.72 13.11
CA GLN A 120 -4.45 19.54 13.50
C GLN A 120 -4.00 18.08 13.36
N THR A 121 -4.85 17.21 12.81
CA THR A 121 -4.51 15.80 12.63
C THR A 121 -3.98 15.54 11.23
N VAL A 122 -2.76 15.05 11.13
CA VAL A 122 -2.17 14.55 9.88
C VAL A 122 -2.51 13.08 9.73
N ILE A 123 -3.13 12.70 8.62
CA ILE A 123 -3.38 11.30 8.29
C ILE A 123 -2.33 10.84 7.29
N LYS A 124 -1.55 9.84 7.68
CA LYS A 124 -0.59 9.18 6.79
C LYS A 124 -1.19 7.85 6.34
N PHE A 125 -1.42 7.70 5.03
CA PHE A 125 -1.83 6.42 4.47
C PHE A 125 -0.63 5.61 4.02
N GLU A 126 -0.58 4.35 4.43
CA GLU A 126 0.34 3.33 3.92
C GLU A 126 -0.47 2.31 3.12
N THR A 127 -0.09 2.11 1.86
CA THR A 127 -0.74 1.08 1.05
C THR A 127 -0.13 -0.28 1.33
N SER A 128 -0.98 -1.28 1.65
CA SER A 128 -0.58 -2.68 1.67
C SER A 128 -1.08 -3.37 0.41
N LEU A 129 -0.17 -3.94 -0.37
CA LEU A 129 -0.51 -4.75 -1.55
C LEU A 129 -0.90 -6.18 -1.13
N TRP A 130 -0.29 -6.67 -0.05
CA TRP A 130 -0.50 -8.03 0.47
C TRP A 130 -0.47 -7.99 1.99
N GLN A 131 -1.17 -8.94 2.64
CA GLN A 131 -1.02 -9.19 4.07
C GLN A 131 0.38 -9.79 4.37
N ASN A 132 1.43 -9.04 4.05
CA ASN A 132 2.78 -9.46 4.33
C ASN A 132 3.03 -9.34 5.84
N LYS A 133 3.11 -10.50 6.52
CA LYS A 133 3.55 -10.61 7.91
C LYS A 133 4.94 -10.01 8.19
N LEU A 134 5.62 -9.52 7.14
CA LEU A 134 6.96 -8.93 7.21
C LEU A 134 6.97 -7.41 7.36
N GLU A 135 5.85 -6.72 7.12
CA GLU A 135 5.75 -5.29 7.36
C GLU A 135 5.56 -5.03 8.86
N LYS A 136 6.68 -4.92 9.56
CA LYS A 136 6.74 -4.74 11.01
C LYS A 136 6.65 -3.27 11.45
N HIS A 137 6.24 -2.37 10.57
CA HIS A 137 6.06 -0.98 10.98
C HIS A 137 4.78 -0.82 11.80
N PRO A 138 4.86 -0.25 13.01
CA PRO A 138 3.67 0.02 13.80
C PRO A 138 2.77 1.00 13.05
N VAL A 139 1.49 0.68 12.98
CA VAL A 139 0.43 1.55 12.46
C VAL A 139 -0.61 1.74 13.55
N ASP A 140 -1.32 2.87 13.55
CA ASP A 140 -2.37 3.13 14.54
C ASP A 140 -3.64 2.38 14.16
N VAL A 141 -3.97 2.41 12.88
CA VAL A 141 -5.16 1.77 12.33
C VAL A 141 -4.78 0.92 11.11
N GLU A 142 -5.25 -0.32 11.08
CA GLU A 142 -5.13 -1.18 9.91
C GLU A 142 -6.52 -1.58 9.41
N ILE A 143 -6.75 -1.46 8.10
CA ILE A 143 -7.97 -1.95 7.45
C ILE A 143 -7.61 -3.12 6.57
N LEU A 144 -8.03 -4.30 6.96
CA LEU A 144 -7.70 -5.55 6.30
C LEU A 144 -8.95 -6.31 5.85
N LEU A 145 -8.77 -7.14 4.82
CA LEU A 145 -9.77 -8.10 4.36
C LEU A 145 -9.51 -9.45 5.03
N ALA A 146 -10.52 -10.03 5.67
CA ALA A 146 -10.40 -11.32 6.32
C ALA A 146 -11.67 -12.18 6.15
N ALA A 147 -11.50 -13.49 6.28
CA ALA A 147 -12.63 -14.41 6.36
C ALA A 147 -13.43 -14.20 7.65
N GLN A 148 -14.73 -14.43 7.60
CA GLN A 148 -15.62 -14.21 8.76
C GLN A 148 -15.32 -15.11 9.97
N THR A 149 -14.52 -16.14 9.80
CA THR A 149 -14.16 -17.09 10.85
C THR A 149 -13.02 -16.63 11.77
N GLN A 150 -12.36 -15.51 11.46
CA GLN A 150 -11.32 -14.95 12.32
C GLN A 150 -11.98 -14.05 13.39
N SER A 151 -12.23 -14.60 14.57
CA SER A 151 -12.72 -13.86 15.73
C SER A 151 -11.55 -13.32 16.56
N ASP A 152 -10.97 -12.22 16.12
CA ASP A 152 -10.09 -11.40 16.94
C ASP A 152 -10.97 -10.30 17.57
N PRO A 153 -11.08 -10.21 18.91
CA PRO A 153 -11.93 -9.22 19.58
C PRO A 153 -11.50 -7.77 19.32
N THR A 154 -10.29 -7.56 18.81
CA THR A 154 -9.80 -6.21 18.45
C THR A 154 -10.23 -5.78 17.04
N MET A 155 -10.88 -6.67 16.28
CA MET A 155 -11.32 -6.40 14.92
C MET A 155 -12.76 -5.91 14.89
N VAL A 156 -12.96 -4.68 14.41
CA VAL A 156 -14.29 -4.13 14.15
C VAL A 156 -14.67 -4.35 12.71
N LYS A 157 -15.73 -5.11 12.48
CA LYS A 157 -16.24 -5.39 11.14
C LYS A 157 -16.83 -4.14 10.49
N LEU A 158 -16.31 -3.78 9.32
CA LEU A 158 -16.81 -2.66 8.51
C LEU A 158 -17.94 -3.07 7.55
N SER A 159 -17.90 -4.30 7.05
CA SER A 159 -18.76 -4.70 5.93
C SER A 159 -18.83 -6.20 5.74
N ASN A 160 -19.88 -6.63 5.03
CA ASN A 160 -19.93 -7.90 4.31
C ASN A 160 -19.63 -7.62 2.85
N GLU A 161 -18.57 -8.19 2.31
CA GLU A 161 -18.18 -7.91 0.94
C GLU A 161 -18.97 -8.77 -0.05
N ARG A 162 -19.40 -8.11 -1.11
CA ARG A 162 -19.94 -8.74 -2.31
C ARG A 162 -19.06 -8.40 -3.49
N ILE A 163 -18.99 -9.29 -4.46
CA ILE A 163 -18.23 -9.13 -5.69
C ILE A 163 -19.16 -9.00 -6.90
N VAL A 164 -18.72 -8.22 -7.86
CA VAL A 164 -19.42 -7.96 -9.12
C VAL A 164 -18.46 -7.95 -10.28
N PRO A 165 -18.85 -8.41 -11.48
CA PRO A 165 -18.10 -8.19 -12.69
C PRO A 165 -18.25 -6.74 -13.16
N VAL A 166 -17.15 -6.15 -13.63
CA VAL A 166 -17.12 -4.79 -14.20
C VAL A 166 -16.35 -4.81 -15.51
N CYS A 167 -16.81 -4.02 -16.46
CA CYS A 167 -16.15 -3.80 -17.75
C CYS A 167 -16.45 -2.40 -18.26
N GLY A 168 -15.82 -1.99 -19.37
CA GLY A 168 -16.14 -0.75 -20.05
C GLY A 168 -17.48 -0.79 -20.80
N LEU A 169 -17.92 0.36 -21.30
CA LEU A 169 -19.22 0.54 -21.93
C LEU A 169 -19.40 -0.29 -23.22
N GLN A 170 -18.34 -0.41 -24.01
CA GLN A 170 -18.41 -1.19 -25.28
C GLN A 170 -18.50 -2.69 -24.98
N THR A 171 -17.65 -3.17 -24.07
CA THR A 171 -17.63 -4.56 -23.61
C THR A 171 -18.97 -4.95 -22.97
N SER A 172 -19.59 -4.07 -22.19
CA SER A 172 -20.86 -4.36 -21.51
C SER A 172 -22.01 -4.69 -22.47
N ARG A 173 -21.98 -4.15 -23.69
CA ARG A 173 -23.00 -4.43 -24.73
C ARG A 173 -22.98 -5.87 -25.25
N GLN A 174 -21.90 -6.60 -25.00
CA GLN A 174 -21.74 -8.00 -25.39
C GLN A 174 -22.26 -8.97 -24.33
N ILE A 175 -22.65 -8.46 -23.15
CA ILE A 175 -23.04 -9.25 -21.98
C ILE A 175 -24.54 -9.13 -21.77
N GLN A 176 -25.25 -10.22 -21.96
CA GLN A 176 -26.69 -10.35 -21.66
C GLN A 176 -26.94 -11.29 -20.48
N THR A 177 -26.05 -12.26 -20.30
CA THR A 177 -26.13 -13.29 -19.26
C THR A 177 -24.77 -13.48 -18.60
N PRO A 178 -24.70 -14.02 -17.38
CA PRO A 178 -23.42 -14.37 -16.76
C PRO A 178 -22.54 -15.34 -17.58
N ALA A 179 -23.15 -16.15 -18.46
CA ALA A 179 -22.42 -17.08 -19.31
C ALA A 179 -21.57 -16.35 -20.37
N ASP A 180 -21.95 -15.16 -20.79
CA ASP A 180 -21.22 -14.38 -21.78
C ASP A 180 -19.87 -13.90 -21.26
N LEU A 181 -19.71 -13.79 -19.93
CA LEU A 181 -18.43 -13.45 -19.29
C LEU A 181 -17.30 -14.44 -19.61
N ILE A 182 -17.66 -15.71 -19.89
CA ILE A 182 -16.68 -16.76 -20.21
C ILE A 182 -15.98 -16.49 -21.56
N GLN A 183 -16.62 -15.74 -22.45
CA GLN A 183 -16.09 -15.44 -23.79
C GLN A 183 -15.25 -14.15 -23.81
N LEU A 184 -15.21 -13.42 -22.70
CA LEU A 184 -14.49 -12.16 -22.62
C LEU A 184 -13.09 -12.34 -22.06
N ASP A 185 -12.21 -11.38 -22.38
CA ASP A 185 -10.90 -11.30 -21.78
C ASP A 185 -11.03 -10.99 -20.29
N ALA A 186 -10.55 -11.90 -19.45
CA ALA A 186 -10.59 -11.74 -18.00
C ALA A 186 -9.36 -10.99 -17.49
N ILE A 187 -9.61 -10.02 -16.62
CA ILE A 187 -8.58 -9.34 -15.83
C ILE A 187 -8.60 -9.94 -14.43
N HIS A 188 -7.46 -10.48 -14.01
CA HIS A 188 -7.29 -11.11 -12.70
C HIS A 188 -6.53 -10.17 -11.75
N VAL A 189 -6.98 -10.10 -10.51
CA VAL A 189 -6.28 -9.39 -9.44
C VAL A 189 -5.61 -10.42 -8.54
N LEU A 190 -4.28 -10.37 -8.47
CA LEU A 190 -3.49 -11.25 -7.60
C LEU A 190 -4.00 -11.17 -6.15
N GLY A 191 -4.01 -12.31 -5.45
CA GLY A 191 -4.54 -12.44 -4.09
C GLY A 191 -6.05 -12.58 -3.99
N PHE A 192 -6.76 -12.50 -5.11
CA PHE A 192 -8.19 -12.78 -5.22
C PHE A 192 -8.43 -13.93 -6.20
N ASP A 193 -7.66 -15.00 -6.03
CA ASP A 193 -7.58 -16.11 -6.99
C ASP A 193 -8.91 -16.87 -7.17
N ASP A 194 -9.80 -16.80 -6.19
CA ASP A 194 -11.11 -17.44 -6.22
C ASP A 194 -12.26 -16.52 -6.68
N HIS A 195 -12.06 -15.25 -6.92
CA HIS A 195 -13.16 -14.32 -7.23
C HIS A 195 -13.92 -14.72 -8.50
N TRP A 196 -13.20 -15.01 -9.60
CA TRP A 196 -13.83 -15.47 -10.82
C TRP A 196 -14.57 -16.80 -10.64
N ALA A 197 -13.90 -17.78 -10.01
CA ALA A 197 -14.49 -19.07 -9.73
C ALA A 197 -15.74 -18.94 -8.86
N ARG A 198 -15.68 -18.16 -7.81
CA ARG A 198 -16.80 -17.89 -6.90
C ARG A 198 -17.99 -17.24 -7.63
N TYR A 199 -17.71 -16.22 -8.46
CA TYR A 199 -18.77 -15.55 -9.23
C TYR A 199 -19.44 -16.51 -10.20
N LEU A 200 -18.67 -17.29 -10.97
CA LEU A 200 -19.21 -18.26 -11.92
C LEU A 200 -20.01 -19.36 -11.22
N CYS A 201 -19.48 -19.96 -10.17
CA CYS A 201 -20.18 -21.00 -9.41
C CYS A 201 -21.52 -20.52 -8.84
N ALA A 202 -21.57 -19.30 -8.33
CA ALA A 202 -22.82 -18.72 -7.81
C ALA A 202 -23.88 -18.52 -8.89
N ASN A 203 -23.47 -18.43 -10.16
CA ASN A 203 -24.36 -18.34 -11.32
C ASN A 203 -24.55 -19.69 -12.04
N GLY A 204 -24.16 -20.82 -11.41
CA GLY A 204 -24.32 -22.16 -11.98
C GLY A 204 -23.38 -22.47 -13.15
N LEU A 205 -22.29 -21.72 -13.27
CA LEU A 205 -21.32 -21.86 -14.34
C LEU A 205 -20.03 -22.57 -13.85
N PRO A 206 -19.32 -23.28 -14.72
CA PRO A 206 -18.09 -23.99 -14.34
C PRO A 206 -16.96 -22.99 -14.04
N ALA A 207 -16.26 -23.20 -12.91
CA ALA A 207 -15.22 -22.32 -12.40
C ALA A 207 -13.95 -22.26 -13.25
N ASP A 208 -13.66 -23.35 -13.98
CA ASP A 208 -12.45 -23.59 -14.76
C ASP A 208 -12.48 -22.97 -16.18
N LYS A 209 -13.54 -22.27 -16.53
CA LYS A 209 -13.74 -21.74 -17.90
C LYS A 209 -13.05 -20.42 -18.15
N ILE A 210 -12.54 -19.73 -17.12
CA ILE A 210 -11.86 -18.46 -17.30
C ILE A 210 -10.35 -18.63 -17.19
N SER A 211 -9.65 -18.16 -18.22
CA SER A 211 -8.21 -18.00 -18.22
C SER A 211 -7.89 -16.50 -18.33
N PRO A 212 -7.26 -15.90 -17.33
CA PRO A 212 -6.99 -14.47 -17.38
C PRO A 212 -5.94 -14.14 -18.44
N ARG A 213 -6.19 -13.12 -19.26
CA ARG A 213 -5.22 -12.57 -20.21
C ARG A 213 -4.39 -11.44 -19.63
N ILE A 214 -4.91 -10.77 -18.60
CA ILE A 214 -4.23 -9.68 -17.89
C ILE A 214 -4.27 -10.02 -16.42
N VAL A 215 -3.11 -9.89 -15.78
CA VAL A 215 -2.96 -10.09 -14.33
C VAL A 215 -2.38 -8.81 -13.74
N VAL A 216 -3.00 -8.29 -12.70
CA VAL A 216 -2.58 -7.08 -11.98
C VAL A 216 -2.52 -7.35 -10.48
N ASP A 217 -1.83 -6.50 -9.77
CA ASP A 217 -1.65 -6.60 -8.32
C ASP A 217 -2.64 -5.76 -7.50
N THR A 218 -3.41 -4.89 -8.15
CA THR A 218 -4.38 -4.03 -7.47
C THR A 218 -5.73 -3.99 -8.16
N SER A 219 -6.81 -3.90 -7.37
CA SER A 219 -8.17 -3.69 -7.90
C SER A 219 -8.30 -2.33 -8.63
N VAL A 220 -7.45 -1.36 -8.29
CA VAL A 220 -7.43 -0.05 -8.94
C VAL A 220 -6.94 -0.19 -10.38
N ALA A 221 -5.84 -0.91 -10.60
CA ALA A 221 -5.34 -1.20 -11.95
C ALA A 221 -6.35 -2.01 -12.77
N ALA A 222 -7.00 -3.00 -12.15
CA ALA A 222 -8.06 -3.78 -12.82
C ALA A 222 -9.24 -2.88 -13.24
N CYS A 223 -9.64 -1.93 -12.41
CA CYS A 223 -10.69 -0.96 -12.73
C CYS A 223 -10.34 -0.08 -13.94
N GLU A 224 -9.12 0.47 -13.97
CA GLU A 224 -8.65 1.31 -15.09
C GLU A 224 -8.55 0.53 -16.41
N LEU A 225 -8.08 -0.72 -16.35
CA LEU A 225 -8.02 -1.59 -17.52
C LEU A 225 -9.41 -1.95 -18.04
N ALA A 226 -10.36 -2.24 -17.14
CA ALA A 226 -11.76 -2.48 -17.52
C ALA A 226 -12.39 -1.22 -18.13
N ALA A 227 -12.15 -0.04 -17.56
CA ALA A 227 -12.58 1.25 -18.09
C ALA A 227 -12.03 1.56 -19.49
N ALA A 228 -10.81 1.08 -19.76
CA ALA A 228 -10.13 1.21 -21.06
C ALA A 228 -10.48 0.09 -22.06
N GLU A 229 -11.54 -0.69 -21.82
CA GLU A 229 -12.06 -1.76 -22.68
C GLU A 229 -11.10 -2.96 -22.87
N ASN A 230 -10.20 -3.20 -21.90
CA ASN A 230 -9.24 -4.32 -21.97
C ASN A 230 -9.82 -5.64 -21.40
N GLY A 231 -11.12 -5.71 -21.18
CA GLY A 231 -11.79 -6.90 -20.69
C GLY A 231 -12.67 -6.66 -19.47
N CYS A 232 -12.96 -7.75 -18.75
CA CYS A 232 -13.84 -7.74 -17.57
C CYS A 232 -13.04 -8.13 -16.32
N ALA A 233 -13.25 -7.44 -15.20
CA ALA A 233 -12.66 -7.72 -13.90
C ALA A 233 -13.73 -8.05 -12.86
N ILE A 234 -13.39 -8.87 -11.84
CA ILE A 234 -14.24 -9.01 -10.65
C ILE A 234 -13.72 -8.03 -9.60
N MET A 235 -14.62 -7.18 -9.10
CA MET A 235 -14.33 -6.18 -8.06
C MET A 235 -15.28 -6.31 -6.88
N PHE A 236 -14.88 -5.80 -5.73
CA PHE A 236 -15.84 -5.57 -4.65
C PHE A 236 -16.88 -4.53 -5.07
N GLU A 237 -18.14 -4.84 -4.85
CA GLU A 237 -19.30 -4.02 -5.27
C GLU A 237 -19.17 -2.56 -4.79
N ARG A 238 -18.74 -2.36 -3.53
CA ARG A 238 -18.58 -1.00 -2.97
C ARG A 238 -17.55 -0.17 -3.71
N PHE A 239 -16.44 -0.78 -4.14
CA PHE A 239 -15.39 -0.08 -4.88
C PHE A 239 -15.81 0.20 -6.32
N ALA A 240 -16.52 -0.74 -6.94
CA ALA A 240 -17.11 -0.53 -8.27
C ALA A 240 -18.13 0.62 -8.24
N LYS A 241 -19.04 0.64 -7.27
CA LYS A 241 -20.01 1.74 -7.08
C LYS A 241 -19.32 3.08 -6.84
N GLN A 242 -18.28 3.11 -6.02
CA GLN A 242 -17.50 4.32 -5.78
C GLN A 242 -16.81 4.80 -7.06
N ALA A 243 -16.21 3.91 -7.83
CA ALA A 243 -15.55 4.25 -9.09
C ALA A 243 -16.55 4.87 -10.10
N ILE A 244 -17.73 4.30 -10.21
CA ILE A 244 -18.83 4.87 -11.04
C ILE A 244 -19.26 6.25 -10.52
N ALA A 245 -19.43 6.41 -9.21
CA ALA A 245 -19.85 7.67 -8.60
C ALA A 245 -18.86 8.82 -8.84
N VAL A 246 -17.58 8.54 -8.99
CA VAL A 246 -16.54 9.52 -9.33
C VAL A 246 -16.27 9.62 -10.83
N GLY A 247 -17.12 9.03 -11.67
CA GLY A 247 -17.09 9.18 -13.13
C GLY A 247 -16.17 8.22 -13.88
N ARG A 248 -15.74 7.10 -13.27
CA ARG A 248 -15.01 6.07 -14.01
C ARG A 248 -15.96 5.40 -15.01
N PRO A 249 -15.57 5.27 -16.30
CA PRO A 249 -16.43 4.73 -17.35
C PRO A 249 -16.51 3.20 -17.31
N ILE A 250 -16.92 2.64 -16.17
CA ILE A 250 -17.17 1.22 -15.98
C ILE A 250 -18.66 0.94 -15.75
N ILE A 251 -19.07 -0.26 -16.13
CA ILE A 251 -20.43 -0.78 -15.94
C ILE A 251 -20.34 -2.05 -15.09
N ILE A 252 -21.23 -2.17 -14.11
CA ILE A 252 -21.46 -3.42 -13.38
C ILE A 252 -22.38 -4.29 -14.25
N VAL A 253 -21.91 -5.51 -14.57
CA VAL A 253 -22.63 -6.43 -15.47
C VAL A 253 -22.98 -7.72 -14.72
N GLY A 254 -24.11 -7.72 -14.06
CA GLY A 254 -24.65 -8.86 -13.32
C GLY A 254 -24.88 -8.58 -11.84
N ASP A 255 -25.50 -9.56 -11.16
CA ASP A 255 -25.89 -9.41 -9.77
C ASP A 255 -24.72 -9.62 -8.80
N PRO A 256 -24.71 -8.92 -7.66
CA PRO A 256 -23.68 -9.08 -6.65
C PRO A 256 -23.72 -10.45 -5.98
N VAL A 257 -22.56 -11.09 -5.87
CA VAL A 257 -22.36 -12.39 -5.20
C VAL A 257 -21.61 -12.19 -3.89
N ALA A 258 -22.01 -12.89 -2.84
CA ALA A 258 -21.33 -12.86 -1.55
C ALA A 258 -19.87 -13.37 -1.66
N ASN A 259 -18.92 -12.61 -1.12
CA ASN A 259 -17.50 -12.98 -1.19
C ASN A 259 -17.05 -13.92 -0.05
N GLY A 260 -17.80 -13.99 1.05
CA GLY A 260 -17.39 -14.76 2.24
C GLY A 260 -16.31 -14.08 3.09
N GLN A 261 -15.82 -12.93 2.67
CA GLN A 261 -14.87 -12.09 3.38
C GLN A 261 -15.50 -10.75 3.77
N SER A 262 -14.86 -10.06 4.70
CA SER A 262 -15.28 -8.75 5.19
C SER A 262 -14.06 -7.86 5.40
N HIS A 263 -14.22 -6.55 5.24
CA HIS A 263 -13.21 -5.61 5.73
C HIS A 263 -13.41 -5.39 7.22
N TYR A 264 -12.29 -5.33 7.92
CA TYR A 264 -12.21 -5.07 9.35
C TYR A 264 -11.25 -3.92 9.62
N VAL A 265 -11.61 -3.10 10.62
CA VAL A 265 -10.68 -2.14 11.23
C VAL A 265 -10.04 -2.80 12.44
N VAL A 266 -8.73 -2.71 12.51
CA VAL A 266 -7.94 -3.15 13.66
C VAL A 266 -7.20 -1.94 14.19
N GLN A 267 -7.42 -1.59 15.44
CA GLN A 267 -6.62 -0.60 16.14
C GLN A 267 -5.39 -1.31 16.70
N ARG A 268 -4.21 -0.96 16.20
CA ARG A 268 -2.95 -1.65 16.53
C ARG A 268 -2.19 -0.98 17.68
N ASN A 269 -2.33 0.33 17.82
CA ASN A 269 -1.61 1.09 18.83
C ASN A 269 -2.57 1.46 19.98
N THR A 270 -2.59 0.65 21.02
CA THR A 270 -3.32 0.93 22.27
C THR A 270 -2.38 1.53 23.33
N ALA A 271 -1.42 2.37 22.97
CA ALA A 271 -0.71 3.16 23.96
C ALA A 271 -1.70 4.16 24.55
N PRO A 272 -1.98 4.14 25.87
CA PRO A 272 -3.03 4.96 26.43
C PRO A 272 -2.67 6.44 26.32
N THR A 273 -3.51 7.18 25.62
CA THR A 273 -3.54 8.65 25.62
C THR A 273 -3.91 9.23 27.01
N GLU A 274 -4.01 8.38 28.06
CA GLU A 274 -4.49 8.75 29.40
C GLU A 274 -3.41 9.25 30.36
N LYS A 275 -2.16 9.48 29.95
CA LYS A 275 -1.14 10.02 30.87
C LYS A 275 -0.88 11.53 30.77
N ARG A 276 -1.70 12.30 30.05
CA ARG A 276 -1.50 13.77 29.93
C ARG A 276 -2.55 14.64 30.62
N ALA A 277 -3.43 14.08 31.46
CA ALA A 277 -4.46 14.85 32.18
C ALA A 277 -4.31 14.86 33.71
N SER A 278 -3.10 14.69 34.23
CA SER A 278 -2.90 14.90 35.68
C SER A 278 -1.52 15.45 35.99
N THR A 279 -1.29 16.71 35.71
CA THR A 279 -0.39 17.61 36.45
C THR A 279 -0.69 19.05 35.97
N ALA A 280 -1.69 19.64 36.57
CA ALA A 280 -1.85 21.08 36.79
C ALA A 280 -2.50 21.27 38.12
#